data_abdbc14b2a3e684d826b2f5c65cf8d01
#
_entry.id   abdbc14b2a3e684d826b2f5c65cf8d01
#
_cell.length_a   1.000
_cell.length_b   1.000
_cell.length_c   1.000
_cell.angle_alpha   90.00
_cell.angle_beta   90.00
_cell.angle_gamma   90.00
#
_symmetry.space_group_name_H-M   'P 1'
#
loop_
_entity.id
_entity.type
_entity.pdbx_description
1 polymer ?
#
loop_
_entity_poly.entity_id
_entity_poly.type
_entity_poly.pdbx_seq_one_letter_code
_entity_poly.pdbx_strand_id
1 'polypeptide(L)'
;DFSKNPLYISQNCIRHHLFRNQAYDIHYAKDSTLEKVLASITGLIRGYVVPASQCKRTSPLLIEDFVDQLGNGNFEQFGQAGERDSSSFYSKTTFGDTEYISYGSISIEQLQFISLDDKFDRKSMTIEVGQGEVIAQSIQDFIQSLNTNLLPKATFHENYVRNGTIYEEGENGILLNEDAIQSLVETTLEKLKELSIRQAKSYMYV
;
A
#
# COMPACT_ATOMS: atom_id res chain seq x y z
N ASP A 1 -11.33 -30.71 -11.36
CA ASP A 1 -10.06 -30.76 -12.06
C ASP A 1 -9.24 -29.52 -11.62
N PHE A 2 -8.37 -29.74 -10.64
CA PHE A 2 -7.54 -28.66 -10.06
C PHE A 2 -6.59 -28.01 -11.09
N SER A 3 -6.33 -28.67 -12.20
CA SER A 3 -5.53 -28.11 -13.29
C SER A 3 -6.19 -26.91 -13.99
N LYS A 4 -7.49 -26.70 -13.78
CA LYS A 4 -8.25 -25.59 -14.38
C LYS A 4 -8.43 -24.38 -13.47
N ASN A 5 -8.17 -24.53 -12.16
CA ASN A 5 -8.30 -23.48 -11.17
C ASN A 5 -7.00 -23.38 -10.36
N PRO A 6 -6.02 -22.63 -10.82
CA PRO A 6 -4.77 -22.47 -10.09
C PRO A 6 -5.04 -21.83 -8.73
N LEU A 7 -4.23 -22.17 -7.74
CA LEU A 7 -4.24 -21.52 -6.45
C LEU A 7 -3.83 -20.07 -6.62
N TYR A 8 -4.38 -19.21 -5.80
CA TYR A 8 -3.97 -17.81 -5.79
C TYR A 8 -3.94 -17.25 -4.37
N ILE A 9 -3.11 -16.24 -4.19
CA ILE A 9 -3.10 -15.41 -2.99
C ILE A 9 -3.65 -14.05 -3.41
N SER A 10 -4.72 -13.60 -2.79
CA SER A 10 -5.34 -12.34 -3.16
C SER A 10 -4.40 -11.15 -2.90
N GLN A 11 -4.45 -10.16 -3.79
CA GLN A 11 -3.73 -8.90 -3.63
C GLN A 11 -3.98 -8.25 -2.26
N ASN A 12 -5.20 -8.36 -1.73
CA ASN A 12 -5.54 -7.82 -0.41
C ASN A 12 -4.77 -8.49 0.72
N CYS A 13 -4.56 -9.81 0.64
CA CYS A 13 -3.74 -10.55 1.59
C CYS A 13 -2.29 -10.07 1.54
N ILE A 14 -1.73 -9.94 0.33
CA ILE A 14 -0.37 -9.44 0.11
C ILE A 14 -0.23 -8.01 0.66
N ARG A 15 -1.13 -7.11 0.31
CA ARG A 15 -1.12 -5.72 0.81
C ARG A 15 -1.22 -5.65 2.34
N HIS A 16 -2.05 -6.49 2.95
CA HIS A 16 -2.13 -6.56 4.40
C HIS A 16 -0.78 -6.93 5.02
N HIS A 17 -0.11 -7.97 4.51
CA HIS A 17 1.19 -8.40 5.03
C HIS A 17 2.31 -7.40 4.72
N LEU A 18 2.28 -6.76 3.57
CA LEU A 18 3.27 -5.77 3.16
C LEU A 18 3.26 -4.55 4.09
N PHE A 19 2.09 -4.11 4.54
CA PHE A 19 1.91 -2.87 5.30
C PHE A 19 1.62 -3.06 6.79
N ARG A 20 1.47 -4.28 7.28
CA ARG A 20 1.06 -4.56 8.68
C ARG A 20 2.02 -4.04 9.75
N ASN A 21 3.30 -3.88 9.42
CA ASN A 21 4.35 -3.43 10.36
C ASN A 21 4.57 -1.92 10.29
N GLN A 22 3.70 -1.17 9.65
CA GLN A 22 3.81 0.29 9.60
C GLN A 22 3.41 0.92 10.93
N ALA A 23 4.01 2.06 11.26
CA ALA A 23 3.75 2.79 12.51
C ALA A 23 2.27 3.20 12.67
N TYR A 24 1.55 3.29 11.56
CA TYR A 24 0.12 3.57 11.53
C TYR A 24 -0.63 2.43 10.84
N ASP A 25 -1.41 1.71 11.63
CA ASP A 25 -2.43 0.82 11.09
C ASP A 25 -3.68 1.66 10.77
N ILE A 26 -3.92 1.81 9.47
CA ILE A 26 -4.98 2.68 8.95
C ILE A 26 -6.30 1.96 8.75
N HIS A 27 -6.50 0.82 9.32
CA HIS A 27 -7.84 0.23 9.30
C HIS A 27 -8.91 1.20 9.84
N TYR A 28 -8.47 2.21 10.59
CA TYR A 28 -9.34 3.20 11.22
C TYR A 28 -8.73 4.61 11.16
N ALA A 29 -8.31 5.07 9.98
CA ALA A 29 -7.87 6.46 9.83
C ALA A 29 -8.99 7.41 10.27
N LYS A 30 -8.65 8.34 11.14
CA LYS A 30 -9.54 9.41 11.62
C LYS A 30 -8.98 10.74 11.17
N ASP A 31 -9.83 11.72 10.99
CA ASP A 31 -9.40 13.08 10.60
C ASP A 31 -8.31 13.63 11.51
N SER A 32 -8.39 13.38 12.82
CA SER A 32 -7.40 13.82 13.81
C SER A 32 -6.00 13.19 13.67
N THR A 33 -5.84 12.17 12.84
CA THR A 33 -4.56 11.48 12.64
C THR A 33 -4.01 11.62 11.22
N LEU A 34 -4.75 12.25 10.29
CA LEU A 34 -4.41 12.29 8.86
C LEU A 34 -3.07 12.97 8.57
N GLU A 35 -2.70 14.01 9.30
CA GLU A 35 -1.39 14.66 9.15
C GLU A 35 -0.24 13.66 9.34
N LYS A 36 -0.29 12.87 10.42
CA LYS A 36 0.72 11.84 10.69
C LYS A 36 0.65 10.69 9.69
N VAL A 37 -0.55 10.37 9.23
CA VAL A 37 -0.78 9.32 8.23
C VAL A 37 -0.17 9.71 6.89
N LEU A 38 -0.34 10.95 6.43
CA LEU A 38 0.25 11.44 5.20
C LEU A 38 1.79 11.42 5.23
N ALA A 39 2.38 11.71 6.39
CA ALA A 39 3.82 11.58 6.62
C ALA A 39 4.22 10.14 7.02
N SER A 40 3.74 9.13 6.28
CA SER A 40 4.06 7.72 6.51
C SER A 40 3.96 6.91 5.21
N ILE A 41 4.57 5.72 5.18
CA ILE A 41 4.43 4.79 4.04
C ILE A 41 2.95 4.46 3.78
N THR A 42 2.15 4.40 4.81
CA THR A 42 0.74 4.13 4.65
C THR A 42 0.03 5.25 3.90
N GLY A 43 0.27 6.49 4.22
CA GLY A 43 -0.30 7.63 3.51
C GLY A 43 0.24 7.79 2.10
N LEU A 44 1.52 7.52 1.89
CA LEU A 44 2.19 7.75 0.61
C LEU A 44 2.06 6.58 -0.37
N ILE A 45 2.04 5.33 0.13
CA ILE A 45 2.07 4.12 -0.72
C ILE A 45 0.82 3.26 -0.58
N ARG A 46 0.40 2.91 0.65
CA ARG A 46 -0.73 2.00 0.86
C ARG A 46 -2.07 2.61 0.46
N GLY A 47 -2.26 3.89 0.74
CA GLY A 47 -3.55 4.56 0.63
C GLY A 47 -4.48 4.27 1.81
N TYR A 48 -5.54 5.07 1.89
CA TYR A 48 -6.57 4.99 2.96
C TYR A 48 -7.87 5.64 2.52
N VAL A 49 -8.92 5.37 3.29
CA VAL A 49 -10.22 6.07 3.22
C VAL A 49 -10.67 6.38 4.65
N VAL A 50 -11.15 7.60 4.88
CA VAL A 50 -11.81 8.01 6.13
C VAL A 50 -13.30 8.15 5.87
N PRO A 51 -14.14 7.24 6.34
CA PRO A 51 -15.57 7.26 6.01
C PRO A 51 -16.30 8.52 6.47
N ALA A 52 -15.88 9.14 7.58
CA ALA A 52 -16.54 10.31 8.15
C ALA A 52 -16.37 11.57 7.29
N SER A 53 -15.16 11.86 6.83
CA SER A 53 -14.84 13.06 6.05
C SER A 53 -14.77 12.82 4.55
N GLN A 54 -14.85 11.56 4.12
CA GLN A 54 -14.58 11.13 2.74
C GLN A 54 -13.15 11.41 2.26
N CYS A 55 -12.25 11.84 3.17
CA CYS A 55 -10.84 11.99 2.83
C CYS A 55 -10.24 10.64 2.46
N LYS A 56 -9.49 10.61 1.37
CA LYS A 56 -8.91 9.38 0.84
C LYS A 56 -7.61 9.60 0.07
N ARG A 57 -6.78 8.59 0.09
CA ARG A 57 -5.60 8.50 -0.75
C ARG A 57 -5.63 7.17 -1.49
N THR A 58 -5.71 7.22 -2.80
CA THR A 58 -5.57 6.02 -3.62
C THR A 58 -4.13 5.53 -3.58
N SER A 59 -3.94 4.23 -3.43
CA SER A 59 -2.61 3.64 -3.46
C SER A 59 -1.95 3.80 -4.83
N PRO A 60 -0.74 4.37 -4.93
CA PRO A 60 0.02 4.36 -6.16
C PRO A 60 0.58 2.97 -6.51
N LEU A 61 0.66 2.06 -5.55
CA LEU A 61 1.09 0.68 -5.78
C LEU A 61 -0.11 -0.18 -6.23
N LEU A 62 -0.04 -0.66 -7.45
CA LEU A 62 -0.98 -1.62 -8.03
C LEU A 62 -0.32 -3.00 -8.01
N ILE A 63 -1.00 -4.00 -7.46
CA ILE A 63 -0.55 -5.38 -7.39
C ILE A 63 -1.72 -6.26 -7.82
N GLU A 64 -1.45 -7.25 -8.66
CA GLU A 64 -2.40 -8.30 -9.02
C GLU A 64 -2.38 -9.44 -8.01
N ASP A 65 -3.31 -10.38 -8.15
CA ASP A 65 -3.30 -11.61 -7.38
C ASP A 65 -2.07 -12.46 -7.75
N PHE A 66 -1.54 -13.16 -6.76
CA PHE A 66 -0.40 -14.08 -6.92
C PHE A 66 -0.91 -15.44 -7.35
N VAL A 67 -0.64 -15.83 -8.57
CA VAL A 67 -1.18 -17.04 -9.19
C VAL A 67 -0.13 -18.14 -9.23
N ASP A 68 -0.49 -19.32 -8.71
CA ASP A 68 0.35 -20.51 -8.72
C ASP A 68 0.65 -20.98 -10.15
N GLN A 69 1.93 -21.23 -10.42
CA GLN A 69 2.43 -21.67 -11.72
C GLN A 69 2.69 -23.18 -11.78
N LEU A 70 2.86 -23.85 -10.63
CA LEU A 70 3.24 -25.26 -10.61
C LEU A 70 2.04 -26.20 -10.61
N GLY A 71 0.86 -25.72 -10.20
CA GLY A 71 -0.35 -26.54 -10.13
C GLY A 71 -0.26 -27.70 -9.12
N ASN A 72 0.62 -27.59 -8.14
CA ASN A 72 0.83 -28.61 -7.13
C ASN A 72 -0.43 -28.72 -6.26
N GLY A 73 -1.02 -29.91 -6.27
CA GLY A 73 -2.31 -30.19 -5.66
C GLY A 73 -2.35 -29.93 -4.16
N ASN A 74 -3.54 -29.64 -3.70
CA ASN A 74 -3.84 -29.55 -2.28
C ASN A 74 -3.80 -30.94 -1.66
N PHE A 75 -3.13 -31.06 -0.51
CA PHE A 75 -3.22 -32.24 0.33
C PHE A 75 -4.15 -31.92 1.50
N GLU A 76 -5.24 -32.64 1.63
CA GLU A 76 -6.07 -32.61 2.82
C GLU A 76 -5.51 -33.56 3.85
N GLN A 77 -5.13 -33.07 5.00
CA GLN A 77 -4.82 -33.86 6.18
C GLN A 77 -6.02 -33.83 7.12
N PHE A 78 -6.56 -34.99 7.39
CA PHE A 78 -7.58 -35.17 8.44
C PHE A 78 -6.86 -35.52 9.75
N GLY A 79 -7.19 -34.79 10.78
CA GLY A 79 -6.68 -35.04 12.12
C GLY A 79 -7.80 -35.05 13.15
N GLN A 80 -7.62 -35.81 14.20
CA GLN A 80 -8.51 -35.87 15.36
C GLN A 80 -7.85 -35.11 16.53
N ALA A 81 -8.58 -34.15 17.09
CA ALA A 81 -8.13 -33.42 18.27
C ALA A 81 -8.70 -34.08 19.51
N GLY A 82 -7.83 -34.75 20.28
CA GLY A 82 -8.12 -35.39 21.55
C GLY A 82 -8.20 -36.93 21.50
N GLU A 83 -8.21 -37.55 22.67
CA GLU A 83 -8.15 -39.00 22.85
C GLU A 83 -9.54 -39.65 23.11
N ARG A 84 -10.62 -38.90 23.04
CA ARG A 84 -11.97 -39.39 23.38
C ARG A 84 -12.86 -39.46 22.14
N ASP A 85 -13.84 -40.37 22.18
CA ASP A 85 -14.82 -40.58 21.10
C ASP A 85 -15.68 -39.36 20.71
N SER A 86 -15.65 -38.30 21.52
CA SER A 86 -16.33 -37.05 21.27
C SER A 86 -15.43 -35.94 20.76
N SER A 87 -14.20 -36.25 20.38
CA SER A 87 -13.23 -35.24 19.91
C SER A 87 -13.53 -34.79 18.48
N SER A 88 -13.32 -33.48 18.28
CA SER A 88 -13.56 -32.86 17.00
C SER A 88 -12.56 -33.30 15.95
N PHE A 89 -13.06 -33.71 14.78
CA PHE A 89 -12.22 -33.88 13.61
C PHE A 89 -11.92 -32.52 12.98
N TYR A 90 -10.70 -32.34 12.53
CA TYR A 90 -10.33 -31.17 11.72
C TYR A 90 -9.68 -31.62 10.42
N SER A 91 -9.94 -30.89 9.36
CA SER A 91 -9.20 -31.01 8.11
C SER A 91 -8.21 -29.84 7.99
N LYS A 92 -6.99 -30.15 7.62
CA LYS A 92 -5.98 -29.14 7.28
C LYS A 92 -5.59 -29.34 5.82
N THR A 93 -5.85 -28.31 5.02
CA THR A 93 -5.35 -28.27 3.66
C THR A 93 -3.90 -27.81 3.70
N THR A 94 -2.98 -28.63 3.22
CA THR A 94 -1.58 -28.27 3.02
C THR A 94 -1.29 -28.18 1.55
N PHE A 95 -0.51 -27.16 1.17
CA PHE A 95 -0.05 -26.99 -0.19
C PHE A 95 1.38 -27.52 -0.27
N GLY A 96 1.73 -28.17 -1.38
CA GLY A 96 3.11 -28.48 -1.73
C GLY A 96 3.92 -27.21 -2.05
N ASP A 97 5.16 -27.41 -2.46
CA ASP A 97 5.97 -26.31 -2.96
C ASP A 97 5.30 -25.70 -4.20
N THR A 98 5.08 -24.40 -4.18
CA THR A 98 4.43 -23.65 -5.24
C THR A 98 5.30 -22.46 -5.63
N GLU A 99 5.17 -22.05 -6.88
CA GLU A 99 5.75 -20.81 -7.42
C GLU A 99 4.62 -19.89 -7.81
N TYR A 100 4.60 -18.68 -7.26
CA TYR A 100 3.58 -17.69 -7.57
C TYR A 100 4.16 -16.59 -8.42
N ILE A 101 3.43 -16.21 -9.45
CA ILE A 101 3.73 -15.01 -10.25
C ILE A 101 2.61 -13.99 -10.03
N SER A 102 3.01 -12.74 -9.88
CA SER A 102 2.13 -11.58 -9.85
C SER A 102 2.79 -10.43 -10.60
N TYR A 103 1.97 -9.58 -11.16
CA TYR A 103 2.41 -8.34 -11.77
C TYR A 103 2.00 -7.16 -10.92
N GLY A 104 2.83 -6.13 -10.92
CA GLY A 104 2.54 -4.89 -10.21
C GLY A 104 3.11 -3.69 -10.94
N SER A 105 2.61 -2.53 -10.60
CA SER A 105 3.13 -1.26 -11.09
C SER A 105 3.01 -0.18 -10.03
N ILE A 106 3.86 0.84 -10.13
CA ILE A 106 3.80 2.02 -9.30
C ILE A 106 3.44 3.21 -10.18
N SER A 107 2.31 3.85 -9.89
CA SER A 107 1.90 5.06 -10.60
C SER A 107 2.71 6.25 -10.12
N ILE A 108 3.63 6.72 -10.96
CA ILE A 108 4.47 7.89 -10.66
C ILE A 108 3.61 9.15 -10.52
N GLU A 109 2.59 9.31 -11.33
CA GLU A 109 1.70 10.47 -11.24
C GLU A 109 0.95 10.53 -9.90
N GLN A 110 0.52 9.39 -9.38
CA GLN A 110 -0.13 9.33 -8.07
C GLN A 110 0.86 9.52 -6.91
N LEU A 111 2.13 9.10 -7.08
CA LEU A 111 3.18 9.42 -6.11
C LEU A 111 3.50 10.90 -6.11
N GLN A 112 3.68 11.47 -7.29
CA GLN A 112 4.18 12.83 -7.48
C GLN A 112 3.31 13.90 -6.84
N PHE A 113 1.99 13.72 -6.85
CA PHE A 113 1.05 14.74 -6.37
C PHE A 113 0.05 14.19 -5.36
N ILE A 114 -0.03 14.84 -4.22
CA ILE A 114 -0.97 14.54 -3.13
C ILE A 114 -2.02 15.64 -3.13
N SER A 115 -3.20 15.35 -3.65
CA SER A 115 -4.31 16.31 -3.69
C SER A 115 -4.87 16.57 -2.29
N LEU A 116 -5.08 17.83 -1.99
CA LEU A 116 -5.78 18.30 -0.79
C LEU A 116 -7.10 19.00 -1.17
N ASP A 117 -7.47 18.93 -2.45
CA ASP A 117 -8.61 19.63 -3.07
C ASP A 117 -9.84 18.73 -3.17
N ASP A 118 -11.01 19.33 -3.03
CA ASP A 118 -12.31 18.65 -3.18
C ASP A 118 -12.70 18.41 -4.65
N LYS A 119 -12.09 19.12 -5.61
CA LYS A 119 -12.54 19.18 -7.01
C LYS A 119 -12.71 17.83 -7.71
N PHE A 120 -11.85 16.83 -7.38
CA PHE A 120 -11.79 15.59 -8.13
C PHE A 120 -12.07 14.35 -7.26
N ASP A 121 -12.76 14.50 -6.16
CA ASP A 121 -13.08 13.42 -5.23
C ASP A 121 -11.85 12.60 -4.80
N ARG A 122 -10.72 13.27 -4.57
CA ARG A 122 -9.45 12.65 -4.16
C ARG A 122 -8.72 13.41 -3.05
N LYS A 123 -9.45 14.23 -2.31
CA LYS A 123 -8.91 14.97 -1.18
C LYS A 123 -8.32 14.05 -0.14
N SER A 124 -7.02 14.17 0.10
CA SER A 124 -6.33 13.34 1.08
C SER A 124 -6.57 13.81 2.52
N MET A 125 -6.71 15.11 2.72
CA MET A 125 -6.95 15.71 4.02
C MET A 125 -7.65 17.06 3.86
N THR A 126 -8.50 17.43 4.82
CA THR A 126 -8.98 18.81 4.92
C THR A 126 -7.92 19.63 5.66
N ILE A 127 -7.53 20.77 5.11
CA ILE A 127 -6.51 21.65 5.66
C ILE A 127 -7.08 23.02 6.03
N GLU A 128 -6.48 23.65 7.02
CA GLU A 128 -6.68 25.06 7.37
C GLU A 128 -5.67 25.94 6.62
N VAL A 129 -5.92 27.23 6.60
CA VAL A 129 -5.01 28.21 5.98
C VAL A 129 -3.64 28.15 6.64
N GLY A 130 -2.58 27.99 5.84
CA GLY A 130 -1.20 27.86 6.30
C GLY A 130 -0.79 26.45 6.79
N GLN A 131 -1.69 25.49 6.78
CA GLN A 131 -1.37 24.12 7.19
C GLN A 131 -0.69 23.31 6.06
N GLY A 132 -0.89 23.70 4.81
CA GLY A 132 -0.35 22.98 3.65
C GLY A 132 1.18 22.86 3.68
N GLU A 133 1.89 23.95 4.05
CA GLU A 133 3.34 23.98 4.15
C GLU A 133 3.85 23.11 5.30
N VAL A 134 3.14 23.08 6.42
CA VAL A 134 3.50 22.25 7.58
C VAL A 134 3.41 20.77 7.22
N ILE A 135 2.33 20.38 6.54
CA ILE A 135 2.15 19.00 6.08
C ILE A 135 3.22 18.64 5.05
N ALA A 136 3.52 19.53 4.09
CA ALA A 136 4.57 19.31 3.10
C ALA A 136 5.92 19.08 3.78
N GLN A 137 6.27 19.88 4.80
CA GLN A 137 7.51 19.70 5.55
C GLN A 137 7.53 18.36 6.29
N SER A 138 6.44 17.97 6.93
CA SER A 138 6.34 16.68 7.63
C SER A 138 6.52 15.50 6.68
N ILE A 139 5.95 15.59 5.48
CA ILE A 139 6.13 14.57 4.42
C ILE A 139 7.58 14.52 3.96
N GLN A 140 8.19 15.68 3.71
CA GLN A 140 9.58 15.78 3.29
C GLN A 140 10.53 15.15 4.32
N ASP A 141 10.36 15.48 5.59
CA ASP A 141 11.19 14.96 6.69
C ASP A 141 11.05 13.45 6.82
N PHE A 142 9.84 12.95 6.66
CA PHE A 142 9.60 11.49 6.64
C PHE A 142 10.33 10.82 5.47
N ILE A 143 10.17 11.33 4.23
CA ILE A 143 10.84 10.75 3.05
C ILE A 143 12.36 10.84 3.19
N GLN A 144 12.91 11.94 3.74
CA GLN A 144 14.33 12.09 4.03
C GLN A 144 14.84 11.01 5.00
N SER A 145 14.00 10.58 5.94
CA SER A 145 14.37 9.51 6.87
C SER A 145 14.47 8.11 6.21
N LEU A 146 13.85 7.91 5.05
CA LEU A 146 13.91 6.65 4.31
C LEU A 146 15.21 6.47 3.56
N ASN A 147 15.73 7.54 2.95
CA ASN A 147 16.99 7.54 2.21
C ASN A 147 17.73 8.86 2.43
N THR A 148 18.82 8.81 3.20
CA THR A 148 19.61 10.00 3.56
C THR A 148 20.54 10.49 2.45
N ASN A 149 20.71 9.70 1.38
CA ASN A 149 21.58 10.05 0.25
C ASN A 149 20.86 10.88 -0.82
N LEU A 150 19.53 10.91 -0.79
CA LEU A 150 18.71 11.70 -1.69
C LEU A 150 18.30 13.02 -1.03
N LEU A 151 17.88 13.98 -1.84
CA LEU A 151 17.42 15.30 -1.39
C LEU A 151 15.93 15.46 -1.71
N PRO A 152 15.04 14.73 -1.00
CA PRO A 152 13.62 14.79 -1.24
C PRO A 152 13.09 16.18 -0.92
N LYS A 153 12.17 16.65 -1.75
CA LYS A 153 11.46 17.89 -1.55
C LYS A 153 9.96 17.68 -1.75
N ALA A 154 9.18 18.17 -0.80
CA ALA A 154 7.74 18.26 -0.89
C ALA A 154 7.33 19.73 -0.82
N THR A 155 6.57 20.22 -1.79
CA THR A 155 6.19 21.63 -1.90
C THR A 155 4.68 21.72 -1.96
N PHE A 156 4.10 22.54 -1.09
CA PHE A 156 2.68 22.88 -1.16
C PHE A 156 2.42 23.89 -2.28
N HIS A 157 1.35 23.66 -3.04
CA HIS A 157 0.85 24.54 -4.07
C HIS A 157 -0.63 24.80 -3.82
N GLU A 158 -1.02 26.07 -3.82
CA GLU A 158 -2.43 26.44 -3.70
C GLU A 158 -3.23 26.16 -4.99
N ASN A 159 -2.57 26.20 -6.14
CA ASN A 159 -3.16 25.95 -7.44
C ASN A 159 -2.15 25.31 -8.37
N TYR A 160 -1.97 23.99 -8.27
CA TYR A 160 -1.09 23.23 -9.15
C TYR A 160 -1.82 22.82 -10.42
N VAL A 161 -1.37 23.31 -11.55
CA VAL A 161 -1.87 22.94 -12.88
C VAL A 161 -0.90 21.94 -13.51
N ARG A 162 -1.37 20.73 -13.80
CA ARG A 162 -0.54 19.71 -14.46
C ARG A 162 -0.27 20.08 -15.91
N ASN A 163 0.95 19.86 -16.36
CA ASN A 163 1.29 19.97 -17.77
C ASN A 163 0.43 19.02 -18.61
N GLY A 164 -0.10 19.55 -19.72
CA GLY A 164 -0.95 18.77 -20.64
C GLY A 164 -2.43 18.68 -20.24
N THR A 165 -2.85 19.30 -19.13
CA THR A 165 -4.27 19.47 -18.84
C THR A 165 -4.88 20.56 -19.73
N ILE A 166 -6.15 20.38 -20.09
CA ILE A 166 -6.94 21.40 -20.80
C ILE A 166 -7.60 22.42 -19.84
N TYR A 167 -7.47 22.19 -18.54
CA TYR A 167 -8.05 23.05 -17.51
C TYR A 167 -7.06 24.12 -17.09
N GLU A 168 -7.51 25.36 -17.02
CA GLU A 168 -6.71 26.49 -16.52
C GLU A 168 -6.64 26.52 -14.99
N GLU A 169 -7.66 25.95 -14.33
CA GLU A 169 -7.70 25.83 -12.89
C GLU A 169 -7.01 24.54 -12.44
N GLY A 170 -6.05 24.68 -11.55
CA GLY A 170 -5.40 23.58 -10.87
C GLY A 170 -6.12 23.13 -9.60
N GLU A 171 -5.41 22.40 -8.80
CA GLU A 171 -5.86 21.92 -7.49
C GLU A 171 -4.81 22.24 -6.43
N ASN A 172 -5.25 22.45 -5.20
CA ASN A 172 -4.31 22.57 -4.11
C ASN A 172 -3.76 21.20 -3.70
N GLY A 173 -2.49 21.15 -3.33
CA GLY A 173 -1.86 19.89 -2.95
C GLY A 173 -0.36 19.98 -2.80
N ILE A 174 0.26 18.84 -2.57
CA ILE A 174 1.69 18.72 -2.33
C ILE A 174 2.36 18.01 -3.49
N LEU A 175 3.34 18.66 -4.08
CA LEU A 175 4.15 18.15 -5.18
C LEU A 175 5.48 17.59 -4.62
N LEU A 176 5.81 16.36 -5.01
CA LEU A 176 7.07 15.71 -4.70
C LEU A 176 8.05 15.84 -5.87
N ASN A 177 9.33 16.07 -5.56
CA ASN A 177 10.39 16.06 -6.56
C ASN A 177 10.83 14.63 -6.92
N GLU A 178 11.73 14.49 -7.90
CA GLU A 178 12.23 13.21 -8.40
C GLU A 178 12.92 12.40 -7.28
N ASP A 179 13.74 13.02 -6.44
CA ASP A 179 14.42 12.34 -5.33
C ASP A 179 13.43 11.77 -4.30
N ALA A 180 12.34 12.49 -4.04
CA ALA A 180 11.27 12.00 -3.16
C ALA A 180 10.56 10.79 -3.77
N ILE A 181 10.25 10.84 -5.07
CA ILE A 181 9.63 9.74 -5.81
C ILE A 181 10.57 8.53 -5.82
N GLN A 182 11.85 8.72 -6.14
CA GLN A 182 12.86 7.66 -6.13
C GLN A 182 12.95 6.98 -4.77
N SER A 183 13.05 7.75 -3.69
CA SER A 183 13.10 7.22 -2.32
C SER A 183 11.89 6.34 -1.99
N LEU A 184 10.68 6.77 -2.38
CA LEU A 184 9.45 6.01 -2.16
C LEU A 184 9.38 4.73 -3.01
N VAL A 185 9.84 4.78 -4.26
CA VAL A 185 9.89 3.61 -5.14
C VAL A 185 10.87 2.58 -4.60
N GLU A 186 12.10 2.99 -4.26
CA GLU A 186 13.12 2.11 -3.70
C GLU A 186 12.63 1.44 -2.41
N THR A 187 12.07 2.23 -1.48
CA THR A 187 11.51 1.71 -0.24
C THR A 187 10.37 0.70 -0.50
N THR A 188 9.54 0.95 -1.51
CA THR A 188 8.45 0.03 -1.88
C THR A 188 9.00 -1.30 -2.40
N LEU A 189 10.02 -1.25 -3.26
CA LEU A 189 10.66 -2.45 -3.82
C LEU A 189 11.40 -3.25 -2.74
N GLU A 190 12.08 -2.59 -1.81
CA GLU A 190 12.71 -3.25 -0.65
C GLU A 190 11.68 -3.96 0.22
N LYS A 191 10.56 -3.29 0.52
CA LYS A 191 9.47 -3.92 1.28
C LYS A 191 8.86 -5.13 0.57
N LEU A 192 8.76 -5.09 -0.74
CA LEU A 192 8.31 -6.24 -1.53
C LEU A 192 9.31 -7.40 -1.44
N LYS A 193 10.62 -7.14 -1.52
CA LYS A 193 11.66 -8.16 -1.36
C LYS A 193 11.66 -8.81 0.03
N GLU A 194 11.41 -8.02 1.05
CA GLU A 194 11.38 -8.47 2.43
C GLU A 194 10.04 -9.10 2.85
N LEU A 195 9.06 -9.13 1.94
CA LEU A 195 7.74 -9.66 2.25
C LEU A 195 7.84 -11.12 2.67
N SER A 196 7.42 -11.39 3.90
CA SER A 196 7.28 -12.72 4.44
C SER A 196 5.87 -12.96 4.92
N ILE A 197 5.23 -13.98 4.37
CA ILE A 197 3.94 -14.46 4.85
C ILE A 197 4.24 -15.64 5.77
N ARG A 198 4.15 -15.44 7.09
CA ARG A 198 4.56 -16.44 8.11
C ARG A 198 3.96 -17.83 7.91
N GLN A 199 2.74 -17.92 7.43
CA GLN A 199 2.07 -19.19 7.21
C GLN A 199 2.55 -19.93 5.97
N ALA A 200 3.09 -19.22 4.99
CA ALA A 200 3.51 -19.78 3.72
C ALA A 200 5.01 -20.02 3.60
N LYS A 201 5.83 -19.53 4.55
CA LYS A 201 7.32 -19.56 4.48
C LYS A 201 7.83 -19.12 3.11
N SER A 202 7.16 -18.14 2.53
CA SER A 202 7.45 -17.68 1.18
C SER A 202 8.57 -16.64 1.17
N TYR A 203 9.38 -16.70 0.13
CA TYR A 203 10.38 -15.69 -0.20
C TYR A 203 9.94 -15.00 -1.49
N MET A 204 10.16 -13.70 -1.58
CA MET A 204 9.85 -12.96 -2.79
C MET A 204 11.13 -12.54 -3.52
N TYR A 205 11.13 -12.74 -4.83
CA TYR A 205 12.15 -12.22 -5.73
C TYR A 205 11.50 -11.11 -6.57
N VAL A 206 12.11 -9.91 -6.56
CA VAL A 206 11.64 -8.72 -7.29
C VAL A 206 12.74 -8.27 -8.25
#